data_4ad1de73e9118ae5b97d058919fe02d7
#
_entry.id   4ad1de73e9118ae5b97d058919fe02d7
#
_cell.length_a   1.000
_cell.length_b   1.000
_cell.length_c   1.000
_cell.angle_alpha   90.00
_cell.angle_beta   90.00
_cell.angle_gamma   90.00
#
_symmetry.space_group_name_H-M   'P 1'
#
loop_
_entity.id
_entity.type
_entity.pdbx_description
1 polymer ?
#
loop_
_entity_poly.entity_id
_entity_poly.type
_entity_poly.pdbx_seq_one_letter_code
_entity_poly.pdbx_strand_id
1 'polypeptide(L)'
;MKKAILVLEDGRTFHGASFGACGETFGEMVFNTSMSGYQEILTDPSYAGQIVAMTYPLIGNYGVNEDDVESRRPWVEGFVVREASRIASNWRSTESLDSYLKRNNIVGIEHVDTRALVRHIRDKGAMRSAISSVDLDPASLLKKVLNSPEMQNRELASTVTVDANFEYPVPPDHQYHVVCYDFGVKTNSLREFAKFGCRITVVPADAQASDVLALKPDGIFLSNGPGDPAAMKAVIEEIRKLADSRVPVFGICLGHQLIAEAFGADTYKLKFGHRGGNQPIKDLTTGKVEITAHNHGFAVAEDGLPAEIEITHINLNDKTIAGLRHRTLPVFSVQYHPESSPGPHDSEYLFKRFIALMAA
;
A
#
# COMPACT_ATOMS: atom_id res chain seq x y z
N MET A 1 8.80 -27.59 16.33
CA MET A 1 8.04 -26.62 15.50
C MET A 1 7.19 -27.37 14.49
N LYS A 2 5.96 -26.93 14.23
CA LYS A 2 5.08 -27.53 13.22
C LYS A 2 5.63 -27.23 11.84
N LYS A 3 5.68 -28.19 10.94
CA LYS A 3 6.13 -27.98 9.54
C LYS A 3 5.14 -27.11 8.78
N ALA A 4 5.64 -26.33 7.85
CA ALA A 4 4.86 -25.58 6.87
C ALA A 4 5.57 -25.59 5.52
N ILE A 5 4.80 -25.39 4.46
CA ILE A 5 5.31 -25.23 3.08
C ILE A 5 4.74 -23.96 2.45
N LEU A 6 5.54 -23.33 1.61
CA LEU A 6 5.14 -22.28 0.68
C LEU A 6 5.25 -22.84 -0.73
N VAL A 7 4.18 -22.78 -1.52
CA VAL A 7 4.15 -23.21 -2.92
C VAL A 7 3.80 -22.01 -3.80
N LEU A 8 4.60 -21.81 -4.84
CA LEU A 8 4.40 -20.77 -5.85
C LEU A 8 3.67 -21.35 -7.07
N GLU A 9 3.05 -20.50 -7.85
CA GLU A 9 2.28 -20.83 -9.06
C GLU A 9 3.05 -21.66 -10.08
N ASP A 10 4.37 -21.47 -10.18
CA ASP A 10 5.23 -22.24 -11.09
C ASP A 10 5.69 -23.59 -10.51
N GLY A 11 5.15 -23.99 -9.36
CA GLY A 11 5.44 -25.26 -8.66
C GLY A 11 6.67 -25.18 -7.74
N ARG A 12 7.40 -24.07 -7.70
CA ARG A 12 8.52 -23.93 -6.77
C ARG A 12 8.02 -23.98 -5.32
N THR A 13 8.67 -24.82 -4.52
CA THR A 13 8.28 -25.06 -3.12
C THR A 13 9.42 -24.69 -2.18
N PHE A 14 9.04 -24.07 -1.05
CA PHE A 14 9.93 -23.78 0.06
C PHE A 14 9.39 -24.45 1.33
N HIS A 15 10.29 -25.11 2.06
CA HIS A 15 9.97 -25.75 3.33
C HIS A 15 10.40 -24.86 4.49
N GLY A 16 9.61 -24.86 5.57
CA GLY A 16 9.89 -24.10 6.76
C GLY A 16 9.12 -24.60 7.97
N ALA A 17 8.96 -23.75 8.94
CA ALA A 17 8.17 -23.98 10.13
C ALA A 17 7.01 -22.97 10.21
N SER A 18 5.86 -23.42 10.71
CA SER A 18 4.71 -22.55 10.97
C SER A 18 5.00 -21.63 12.15
N PHE A 19 4.73 -20.35 11.98
CA PHE A 19 4.61 -19.38 13.07
C PHE A 19 3.34 -18.53 12.82
N GLY A 20 2.87 -17.80 13.84
CA GLY A 20 1.55 -17.18 13.74
C GLY A 20 0.41 -18.22 13.77
N ALA A 21 -0.67 -17.98 13.04
CA ALA A 21 -1.80 -18.88 12.96
C ALA A 21 -1.46 -20.17 12.21
N CYS A 22 -2.10 -21.27 12.61
CA CYS A 22 -2.05 -22.53 11.87
C CYS A 22 -3.18 -22.55 10.84
N GLY A 23 -2.88 -22.97 9.60
CA GLY A 23 -3.90 -23.02 8.55
C GLY A 23 -3.31 -23.06 7.17
N GLU A 24 -4.09 -22.56 6.24
CA GLU A 24 -3.77 -22.43 4.83
C GLU A 24 -4.24 -21.06 4.35
N THR A 25 -3.42 -20.38 3.55
CA THR A 25 -3.74 -19.08 2.99
C THR A 25 -3.19 -18.94 1.58
N PHE A 26 -3.84 -18.08 0.78
CA PHE A 26 -3.53 -17.84 -0.62
C PHE A 26 -3.36 -16.34 -0.87
N GLY A 27 -2.47 -15.98 -1.79
CA GLY A 27 -2.27 -14.59 -2.21
C GLY A 27 -1.15 -14.44 -3.22
N GLU A 28 -1.03 -13.24 -3.78
CA GLU A 28 0.12 -12.92 -4.62
C GLU A 28 1.39 -12.82 -3.76
N MET A 29 2.41 -13.60 -4.11
CA MET A 29 3.70 -13.55 -3.42
C MET A 29 4.47 -12.29 -3.79
N VAL A 30 4.73 -11.46 -2.80
CA VAL A 30 5.50 -10.23 -2.92
C VAL A 30 6.59 -10.15 -1.85
N PHE A 31 7.56 -9.25 -2.02
CA PHE A 31 8.60 -9.05 -1.01
C PHE A 31 8.77 -7.58 -0.66
N ASN A 32 9.13 -7.31 0.58
CA ASN A 32 9.44 -5.97 1.06
C ASN A 32 10.90 -5.89 1.52
N THR A 33 11.61 -4.83 1.12
CA THR A 33 13.04 -4.62 1.38
C THR A 33 13.33 -3.74 2.60
N SER A 34 12.32 -3.32 3.34
CA SER A 34 12.50 -2.55 4.58
C SER A 34 13.20 -3.39 5.66
N MET A 35 14.08 -2.75 6.42
CA MET A 35 14.80 -3.40 7.53
C MET A 35 14.00 -3.38 8.84
N SER A 36 12.97 -2.53 8.93
CA SER A 36 12.08 -2.34 10.08
C SER A 36 10.68 -1.98 9.58
N GLY A 37 9.71 -1.84 10.49
CA GLY A 37 8.36 -1.45 10.14
C GLY A 37 7.49 -2.64 9.70
N TYR A 38 7.74 -3.82 10.21
CA TYR A 38 6.95 -5.00 9.84
C TYR A 38 5.51 -4.92 10.34
N GLN A 39 5.21 -4.20 11.43
CA GLN A 39 3.85 -4.03 11.93
C GLN A 39 3.06 -3.09 11.02
N GLU A 40 3.67 -2.00 10.60
CA GLU A 40 3.12 -1.06 9.63
C GLU A 40 2.85 -1.77 8.29
N ILE A 41 3.77 -2.63 7.82
CA ILE A 41 3.59 -3.46 6.63
C ILE A 41 2.41 -4.42 6.79
N LEU A 42 2.29 -5.10 7.94
CA LEU A 42 1.19 -6.02 8.19
C LEU A 42 -0.18 -5.32 8.19
N THR A 43 -0.24 -4.07 8.67
CA THR A 43 -1.47 -3.30 8.85
C THR A 43 -1.75 -2.31 7.71
N ASP A 44 -0.88 -2.20 6.69
CA ASP A 44 -1.13 -1.42 5.48
C ASP A 44 -2.17 -2.13 4.60
N PRO A 45 -3.37 -1.53 4.38
CA PRO A 45 -4.43 -2.15 3.57
C PRO A 45 -4.01 -2.44 2.13
N SER A 46 -3.01 -1.75 1.59
CA SER A 46 -2.49 -1.97 0.24
C SER A 46 -1.91 -3.37 0.03
N TYR A 47 -1.69 -4.15 1.12
CA TYR A 47 -1.29 -5.56 1.03
C TYR A 47 -2.45 -6.55 0.97
N ALA A 48 -3.71 -6.13 0.96
CA ALA A 48 -4.83 -7.06 0.82
C ALA A 48 -4.69 -7.91 -0.46
N GLY A 49 -4.91 -9.21 -0.32
CA GLY A 49 -4.70 -10.19 -1.39
C GLY A 49 -3.24 -10.63 -1.58
N GLN A 50 -2.29 -10.23 -0.73
CA GLN A 50 -0.87 -10.51 -0.90
C GLN A 50 -0.27 -11.29 0.28
N ILE A 51 0.64 -12.22 -0.02
CA ILE A 51 1.54 -12.86 0.94
C ILE A 51 2.87 -12.13 0.90
N VAL A 52 3.32 -11.59 2.03
CA VAL A 52 4.49 -10.72 2.09
C VAL A 52 5.71 -11.45 2.65
N ALA A 53 6.81 -11.45 1.88
CA ALA A 53 8.12 -11.93 2.34
C ALA A 53 8.99 -10.74 2.76
N MET A 54 9.52 -10.78 3.98
CA MET A 54 10.51 -9.81 4.43
C MET A 54 11.91 -10.24 3.97
N THR A 55 12.65 -9.30 3.38
CA THR A 55 14.04 -9.57 2.97
C THR A 55 15.01 -9.49 4.13
N TYR A 56 14.69 -8.69 5.16
CA TYR A 56 15.48 -8.61 6.37
C TYR A 56 15.42 -9.93 7.15
N PRO A 57 16.58 -10.47 7.59
CA PRO A 57 16.65 -11.86 8.05
C PRO A 57 15.96 -12.13 9.39
N LEU A 58 15.93 -11.16 10.32
CA LEU A 58 15.35 -11.32 11.65
C LEU A 58 14.16 -10.35 11.82
N ILE A 59 12.96 -10.89 11.98
CA ILE A 59 11.71 -10.14 12.10
C ILE A 59 11.04 -10.42 13.45
N GLY A 60 10.38 -9.41 14.04
CA GLY A 60 9.72 -9.53 15.33
C GLY A 60 10.58 -9.15 16.56
N ASN A 61 11.81 -8.69 16.32
CA ASN A 61 12.79 -8.40 17.36
C ASN A 61 12.42 -7.21 18.27
N TYR A 62 11.52 -6.32 17.85
CA TYR A 62 11.02 -5.22 18.69
C TYR A 62 9.53 -5.37 19.08
N GLY A 63 8.90 -6.54 18.79
CA GLY A 63 7.51 -6.80 19.12
C GLY A 63 6.52 -5.99 18.31
N VAL A 64 5.32 -5.82 18.84
CA VAL A 64 4.26 -4.97 18.29
C VAL A 64 3.69 -4.06 19.38
N ASN A 65 3.02 -2.98 18.99
CA ASN A 65 2.41 -2.01 19.90
C ASN A 65 1.17 -1.37 19.23
N GLU A 66 0.44 -0.52 19.95
CA GLU A 66 -0.79 0.09 19.43
C GLU A 66 -0.55 1.36 18.59
N ASP A 67 0.63 1.99 18.67
CA ASP A 67 0.94 3.23 17.98
C ASP A 67 1.36 3.01 16.51
N ASP A 68 2.02 1.86 16.24
CA ASP A 68 2.60 1.54 14.93
C ASP A 68 1.59 0.81 14.00
N VAL A 69 0.29 0.85 14.32
CA VAL A 69 -0.76 0.35 13.43
C VAL A 69 -1.15 1.40 12.39
N GLU A 70 -1.27 0.98 11.15
CA GLU A 70 -1.64 1.85 10.03
C GLU A 70 -3.11 1.71 9.62
N SER A 71 -3.85 0.76 10.21
CA SER A 71 -5.29 0.60 10.01
C SER A 71 -5.91 -0.34 11.07
N ARG A 72 -7.22 -0.59 10.95
CA ARG A 72 -8.03 -1.36 11.93
C ARG A 72 -7.60 -2.82 12.19
N ARG A 73 -6.81 -3.44 11.28
CA ARG A 73 -6.32 -4.83 11.40
C ARG A 73 -5.17 -5.10 10.44
N PRO A 74 -4.45 -6.22 10.56
CA PRO A 74 -3.59 -6.72 9.49
C PRO A 74 -4.40 -7.07 8.23
N TRP A 75 -3.81 -6.82 7.06
CA TRP A 75 -4.44 -7.06 5.77
C TRP A 75 -3.68 -8.04 4.89
N VAL A 76 -2.44 -8.39 5.27
CA VAL A 76 -1.68 -9.41 4.55
C VAL A 76 -2.40 -10.75 4.63
N GLU A 77 -2.41 -11.52 3.54
CA GLU A 77 -2.95 -12.88 3.54
C GLU A 77 -2.03 -13.84 4.29
N GLY A 78 -0.73 -13.61 4.23
CA GLY A 78 0.25 -14.42 4.93
C GLY A 78 1.60 -13.72 5.05
N PHE A 79 2.48 -14.26 5.89
CA PHE A 79 3.75 -13.63 6.20
C PHE A 79 4.91 -14.61 6.15
N VAL A 80 5.97 -14.28 5.41
CA VAL A 80 7.15 -15.13 5.17
C VAL A 80 8.40 -14.45 5.70
N VAL A 81 9.13 -15.14 6.57
CA VAL A 81 10.36 -14.63 7.15
C VAL A 81 11.49 -15.66 7.12
N ARG A 82 12.72 -15.20 7.15
CA ARG A 82 13.88 -16.07 7.34
C ARG A 82 13.91 -16.62 8.77
N GLU A 83 13.75 -15.72 9.74
CA GLU A 83 13.73 -16.03 11.16
C GLU A 83 12.77 -15.11 11.92
N ALA A 84 11.87 -15.69 12.72
CA ALA A 84 11.04 -14.96 13.65
C ALA A 84 11.74 -14.86 15.01
N SER A 85 11.93 -13.65 15.52
CA SER A 85 12.54 -13.44 16.83
C SER A 85 11.72 -14.07 17.94
N ARG A 86 12.39 -14.81 18.82
CA ARG A 86 11.76 -15.43 20.00
C ARG A 86 11.57 -14.46 21.16
N ILE A 87 12.28 -13.35 21.12
CA ILE A 87 12.28 -12.33 22.18
C ILE A 87 12.03 -10.98 21.54
N ALA A 88 10.99 -10.29 21.99
CA ALA A 88 10.77 -8.89 21.69
C ALA A 88 11.55 -8.04 22.69
N SER A 89 12.49 -7.23 22.21
CA SER A 89 13.35 -6.40 23.04
C SER A 89 13.17 -4.92 22.68
N ASN A 90 12.04 -4.35 23.11
CA ASN A 90 11.74 -2.92 22.96
C ASN A 90 10.77 -2.50 24.08
N TRP A 91 11.01 -1.34 24.66
CA TRP A 91 10.18 -0.81 25.76
C TRP A 91 8.72 -0.51 25.32
N ARG A 92 8.47 -0.29 24.03
CA ARG A 92 7.13 -0.08 23.45
C ARG A 92 6.38 -1.40 23.18
N SER A 93 7.07 -2.55 23.26
CA SER A 93 6.47 -3.83 22.90
C SER A 93 5.37 -4.22 23.90
N THR A 94 4.15 -4.45 23.40
CA THR A 94 3.02 -4.97 24.18
C THR A 94 2.85 -6.47 24.02
N GLU A 95 3.23 -7.03 22.87
CA GLU A 95 3.21 -8.49 22.61
C GLU A 95 4.26 -8.89 21.55
N SER A 96 4.50 -10.21 21.45
CA SER A 96 5.37 -10.75 20.39
C SER A 96 4.66 -10.76 19.04
N LEU A 97 5.43 -10.71 17.94
CA LEU A 97 4.89 -10.84 16.60
C LEU A 97 4.13 -12.16 16.40
N ASP A 98 4.63 -13.27 16.93
CA ASP A 98 3.96 -14.58 16.83
C ASP A 98 2.55 -14.55 17.47
N SER A 99 2.43 -13.96 18.67
CA SER A 99 1.15 -13.80 19.36
C SER A 99 0.20 -12.90 18.58
N TYR A 100 0.72 -11.78 18.03
CA TYR A 100 -0.04 -10.85 17.22
C TYR A 100 -0.62 -11.51 15.95
N LEU A 101 0.20 -12.26 15.21
CA LEU A 101 -0.25 -12.99 14.03
C LEU A 101 -1.30 -14.06 14.37
N LYS A 102 -1.11 -14.80 15.49
CA LYS A 102 -2.09 -15.78 15.96
C LYS A 102 -3.44 -15.15 16.29
N ARG A 103 -3.42 -14.06 17.06
CA ARG A 103 -4.63 -13.33 17.47
C ARG A 103 -5.42 -12.80 16.27
N ASN A 104 -4.70 -12.39 15.20
CA ASN A 104 -5.29 -11.86 13.97
C ASN A 104 -5.50 -12.94 12.89
N ASN A 105 -5.30 -14.22 13.20
CA ASN A 105 -5.46 -15.34 12.28
C ASN A 105 -4.60 -15.25 11.01
N ILE A 106 -3.42 -14.67 11.09
CA ILE A 106 -2.46 -14.56 9.96
C ILE A 106 -1.53 -15.77 9.98
N VAL A 107 -1.56 -16.51 8.86
CA VAL A 107 -0.69 -17.68 8.65
C VAL A 107 0.71 -17.22 8.29
N GLY A 108 1.71 -17.70 9.03
CA GLY A 108 3.11 -17.39 8.79
C GLY A 108 3.98 -18.63 8.58
N ILE A 109 5.08 -18.42 7.85
CA ILE A 109 6.13 -19.42 7.66
C ILE A 109 7.49 -18.81 7.92
N GLU A 110 8.28 -19.45 8.76
CA GLU A 110 9.67 -19.08 9.06
C GLU A 110 10.66 -20.15 8.60
N HIS A 111 11.97 -19.84 8.68
CA HIS A 111 13.08 -20.68 8.19
C HIS A 111 13.08 -20.89 6.68
N VAL A 112 12.42 -20.00 5.93
CA VAL A 112 12.44 -19.97 4.47
C VAL A 112 13.75 -19.31 4.01
N ASP A 113 14.35 -19.83 2.92
CA ASP A 113 15.39 -19.10 2.21
C ASP A 113 14.77 -17.92 1.46
N THR A 114 14.56 -16.81 2.18
CA THR A 114 13.96 -15.59 1.64
C THR A 114 14.80 -14.96 0.53
N ARG A 115 16.13 -15.14 0.54
CA ARG A 115 17.00 -14.68 -0.54
C ARG A 115 16.72 -15.45 -1.85
N ALA A 116 16.60 -16.78 -1.78
CA ALA A 116 16.26 -17.59 -2.95
C ALA A 116 14.84 -17.28 -3.46
N LEU A 117 13.87 -17.06 -2.55
CA LEU A 117 12.50 -16.67 -2.88
C LEU A 117 12.47 -15.30 -3.59
N VAL A 118 13.09 -14.28 -3.01
CA VAL A 118 13.15 -12.92 -3.56
C VAL A 118 13.81 -12.89 -4.95
N ARG A 119 14.92 -13.59 -5.13
CA ARG A 119 15.57 -13.71 -6.45
C ARG A 119 14.64 -14.34 -7.47
N HIS A 120 13.92 -15.39 -7.07
CA HIS A 120 12.97 -16.06 -7.95
C HIS A 120 11.84 -15.12 -8.40
N ILE A 121 11.20 -14.42 -7.47
CA ILE A 121 10.11 -13.48 -7.77
C ILE A 121 10.64 -12.30 -8.62
N ARG A 122 11.83 -11.79 -8.34
CA ARG A 122 12.44 -10.75 -9.16
C ARG A 122 12.67 -11.20 -10.61
N ASP A 123 13.08 -12.46 -10.79
CA ASP A 123 13.43 -13.00 -12.11
C ASP A 123 12.19 -13.49 -12.87
N LYS A 124 11.15 -13.98 -12.19
CA LYS A 124 9.93 -14.55 -12.81
C LYS A 124 8.71 -13.64 -12.75
N GLY A 125 8.65 -12.74 -11.80
CA GLY A 125 7.50 -11.87 -11.49
C GLY A 125 6.80 -12.26 -10.20
N ALA A 126 6.01 -11.32 -9.66
CA ALA A 126 5.06 -11.62 -8.61
C ALA A 126 4.01 -12.61 -9.15
N MET A 127 3.65 -13.61 -8.34
CA MET A 127 2.81 -14.72 -8.79
C MET A 127 1.95 -15.24 -7.63
N ARG A 128 0.89 -15.97 -7.95
CA ARG A 128 0.04 -16.62 -6.95
C ARG A 128 0.85 -17.61 -6.10
N SER A 129 0.46 -17.75 -4.86
CA SER A 129 1.14 -18.60 -3.90
C SER A 129 0.20 -19.07 -2.79
N ALA A 130 0.64 -20.05 -2.02
CA ALA A 130 -0.01 -20.47 -0.79
C ALA A 130 1.00 -20.84 0.28
N ILE A 131 0.64 -20.54 1.54
CA ILE A 131 1.31 -21.10 2.71
C ILE A 131 0.36 -22.11 3.35
N SER A 132 0.86 -23.30 3.68
CA SER A 132 0.07 -24.28 4.41
C SER A 132 0.88 -24.96 5.52
N SER A 133 0.25 -25.10 6.69
CA SER A 133 0.73 -25.91 7.81
C SER A 133 -0.16 -27.12 8.06
N VAL A 134 -1.15 -27.36 7.19
CA VAL A 134 -2.13 -28.46 7.29
C VAL A 134 -2.06 -29.39 6.08
N ASP A 135 -1.93 -28.86 4.88
CA ASP A 135 -1.66 -29.65 3.66
C ASP A 135 -0.17 -29.45 3.30
N LEU A 136 0.60 -30.52 3.47
CA LEU A 136 2.05 -30.50 3.21
C LEU A 136 2.44 -31.20 1.90
N ASP A 137 1.44 -31.56 1.07
CA ASP A 137 1.67 -32.09 -0.28
C ASP A 137 1.79 -30.92 -1.28
N PRO A 138 2.98 -30.68 -1.88
CA PRO A 138 3.17 -29.61 -2.84
C PRO A 138 2.26 -29.72 -4.08
N ALA A 139 1.95 -30.94 -4.54
CA ALA A 139 1.12 -31.15 -5.71
C ALA A 139 -0.36 -30.81 -5.43
N SER A 140 -0.85 -31.17 -4.23
CA SER A 140 -2.18 -30.79 -3.76
C SER A 140 -2.30 -29.27 -3.64
N LEU A 141 -1.32 -28.64 -2.96
CA LEU A 141 -1.34 -27.20 -2.72
C LEU A 141 -1.21 -26.40 -4.04
N LEU A 142 -0.38 -26.86 -4.99
CA LEU A 142 -0.24 -26.22 -6.31
C LEU A 142 -1.58 -26.15 -7.06
N LYS A 143 -2.37 -27.23 -7.03
CA LYS A 143 -3.71 -27.23 -7.66
C LYS A 143 -4.60 -26.15 -7.09
N LYS A 144 -4.54 -25.91 -5.78
CA LYS A 144 -5.31 -24.84 -5.10
C LYS A 144 -4.78 -23.46 -5.50
N VAL A 145 -3.46 -23.27 -5.58
CA VAL A 145 -2.82 -22.02 -6.04
C VAL A 145 -3.28 -21.68 -7.45
N LEU A 146 -3.27 -22.64 -8.38
CA LEU A 146 -3.70 -22.41 -9.77
C LEU A 146 -5.19 -22.07 -9.90
N ASN A 147 -6.00 -22.42 -8.92
CA ASN A 147 -7.43 -22.06 -8.85
C ASN A 147 -7.69 -20.78 -8.04
N SER A 148 -6.68 -20.19 -7.40
CA SER A 148 -6.83 -18.92 -6.67
C SER A 148 -6.87 -17.74 -7.65
N PRO A 149 -7.51 -16.62 -7.26
CA PRO A 149 -7.59 -15.44 -8.13
C PRO A 149 -6.22 -14.78 -8.35
N GLU A 150 -6.03 -14.22 -9.54
CA GLU A 150 -4.89 -13.35 -9.86
C GLU A 150 -5.14 -11.93 -9.32
N MET A 151 -4.07 -11.12 -9.21
CA MET A 151 -4.21 -9.72 -8.77
C MET A 151 -4.78 -8.82 -9.87
N GLN A 152 -4.49 -9.09 -11.13
CA GLN A 152 -5.00 -8.30 -12.25
C GLN A 152 -6.54 -8.35 -12.33
N ASN A 153 -7.14 -7.22 -12.72
CA ASN A 153 -8.58 -7.03 -12.81
C ASN A 153 -9.35 -7.22 -11.49
N ARG A 154 -8.67 -7.16 -10.34
CA ARG A 154 -9.31 -7.23 -9.02
C ARG A 154 -9.45 -5.84 -8.42
N GLU A 155 -10.71 -5.43 -8.23
CA GLU A 155 -11.05 -4.33 -7.35
C GLU A 155 -11.00 -4.85 -5.90
N LEU A 156 -10.13 -4.29 -5.06
CA LEU A 156 -9.96 -4.68 -3.66
C LEU A 156 -10.18 -3.51 -2.69
N ALA A 157 -10.30 -2.28 -3.17
CA ALA A 157 -10.54 -1.12 -2.31
C ALA A 157 -11.87 -1.25 -1.55
N SER A 158 -12.91 -1.82 -2.17
CA SER A 158 -14.21 -2.10 -1.52
C SER A 158 -14.11 -3.07 -0.33
N THR A 159 -13.07 -3.90 -0.28
CA THR A 159 -12.88 -4.86 0.83
C THR A 159 -12.20 -4.25 2.05
N VAL A 160 -11.50 -3.13 1.86
CA VAL A 160 -10.70 -2.47 2.90
C VAL A 160 -11.29 -1.16 3.38
N THR A 161 -12.14 -0.53 2.58
CA THR A 161 -12.78 0.77 2.85
C THR A 161 -13.68 0.74 4.09
N VAL A 162 -14.07 1.91 4.55
CA VAL A 162 -15.04 2.09 5.64
C VAL A 162 -16.47 1.93 5.13
N ASP A 163 -17.39 1.52 6.02
CA ASP A 163 -18.79 1.29 5.69
C ASP A 163 -19.61 2.60 5.62
N ALA A 164 -19.13 3.67 6.26
CA ALA A 164 -19.80 4.98 6.32
C ALA A 164 -18.79 6.09 6.59
N ASN A 165 -19.18 7.33 6.28
CA ASN A 165 -18.39 8.52 6.58
C ASN A 165 -18.09 8.62 8.08
N PHE A 166 -16.88 9.02 8.43
CA PHE A 166 -16.53 9.38 9.79
C PHE A 166 -15.57 10.57 9.85
N GLU A 167 -15.60 11.30 10.96
CA GLU A 167 -14.65 12.38 11.25
C GLU A 167 -13.43 11.79 11.98
N TYR A 168 -12.23 12.00 11.42
CA TYR A 168 -11.00 11.62 12.10
C TYR A 168 -10.74 12.58 13.28
N PRO A 169 -10.41 12.07 14.47
CA PRO A 169 -10.17 12.92 15.66
C PRO A 169 -9.00 13.88 15.44
N VAL A 170 -9.26 15.18 15.49
CA VAL A 170 -8.26 16.25 15.33
C VAL A 170 -8.46 17.33 16.41
N PRO A 171 -7.44 18.15 16.71
CA PRO A 171 -7.59 19.33 17.57
C PRO A 171 -8.68 20.28 17.05
N PRO A 172 -9.36 21.03 17.93
CA PRO A 172 -10.49 21.88 17.53
C PRO A 172 -10.10 23.07 16.64
N ASP A 173 -8.87 23.53 16.69
CA ASP A 173 -8.36 24.68 15.92
C ASP A 173 -7.89 24.22 14.52
N HIS A 174 -8.83 23.92 13.64
CA HIS A 174 -8.56 23.56 12.24
C HIS A 174 -8.84 24.72 11.28
N GLN A 175 -8.01 24.85 10.24
CA GLN A 175 -8.10 25.91 9.23
C GLN A 175 -8.70 25.41 7.92
N TYR A 176 -8.54 24.12 7.60
CA TYR A 176 -8.97 23.52 6.34
C TYR A 176 -9.80 22.27 6.58
N HIS A 177 -10.66 21.94 5.62
CA HIS A 177 -11.43 20.71 5.61
C HIS A 177 -10.96 19.82 4.45
N VAL A 178 -10.36 18.68 4.76
CA VAL A 178 -9.96 17.66 3.79
C VAL A 178 -10.98 16.52 3.80
N VAL A 179 -11.54 16.18 2.63
CA VAL A 179 -12.31 14.93 2.47
C VAL A 179 -11.39 13.88 1.88
N CYS A 180 -11.25 12.78 2.60
CA CYS A 180 -10.37 11.67 2.27
C CYS A 180 -11.18 10.48 1.76
N TYR A 181 -10.98 10.07 0.50
CA TYR A 181 -11.47 8.79 0.01
C TYR A 181 -10.65 7.64 0.61
N ASP A 182 -11.33 6.72 1.26
CA ASP A 182 -10.72 5.52 1.84
C ASP A 182 -10.68 4.38 0.84
N PHE A 183 -9.62 4.30 0.06
CA PHE A 183 -9.30 3.12 -0.76
C PHE A 183 -8.46 2.09 0.02
N GLY A 184 -8.18 2.35 1.28
CA GLY A 184 -7.27 1.65 2.16
C GLY A 184 -6.29 2.61 2.81
N VAL A 185 -6.81 3.73 3.35
CA VAL A 185 -6.00 4.81 3.91
C VAL A 185 -5.15 4.35 5.08
N LYS A 186 -3.88 4.73 5.06
CA LYS A 186 -2.99 4.57 6.21
C LYS A 186 -3.26 5.65 7.24
N THR A 187 -3.31 5.25 8.50
CA THR A 187 -3.54 6.18 9.63
C THR A 187 -2.54 7.33 9.63
N ASN A 188 -1.29 7.09 9.21
CA ASN A 188 -0.29 8.15 9.19
C ASN A 188 -0.59 9.26 8.17
N SER A 189 -1.26 8.98 7.05
CA SER A 189 -1.76 10.02 6.14
C SER A 189 -2.71 10.98 6.85
N LEU A 190 -3.63 10.44 7.67
CA LEU A 190 -4.57 11.25 8.45
C LEU A 190 -3.87 12.04 9.56
N ARG A 191 -2.86 11.43 10.23
CA ARG A 191 -2.01 12.09 11.21
C ARG A 191 -1.26 13.27 10.59
N GLU A 192 -0.73 13.11 9.36
CA GLU A 192 -0.05 14.19 8.65
C GLU A 192 -0.99 15.38 8.39
N PHE A 193 -2.19 15.16 7.85
CA PHE A 193 -3.17 16.24 7.69
C PHE A 193 -3.55 16.91 9.00
N ALA A 194 -3.74 16.12 10.07
CA ALA A 194 -4.04 16.66 11.41
C ALA A 194 -2.91 17.57 11.94
N LYS A 195 -1.62 17.21 11.71
CA LYS A 195 -0.47 18.06 12.07
C LYS A 195 -0.49 19.43 11.37
N PHE A 196 -1.07 19.50 10.16
CA PHE A 196 -1.22 20.74 9.39
C PHE A 196 -2.54 21.48 9.66
N GLY A 197 -3.26 21.12 10.72
CA GLY A 197 -4.49 21.81 11.13
C GLY A 197 -5.67 21.54 10.22
N CYS A 198 -5.77 20.37 9.61
CA CYS A 198 -6.93 19.99 8.83
C CYS A 198 -7.97 19.23 9.67
N ARG A 199 -9.25 19.58 9.51
CA ARG A 199 -10.37 18.70 9.81
C ARG A 199 -10.43 17.63 8.70
N ILE A 200 -10.71 16.38 9.02
CA ILE A 200 -10.67 15.28 8.06
C ILE A 200 -11.96 14.49 8.15
N THR A 201 -12.72 14.48 7.04
CA THR A 201 -13.85 13.57 6.85
C THR A 201 -13.40 12.44 5.95
N VAL A 202 -13.43 11.22 6.45
CA VAL A 202 -13.11 10.00 5.67
C VAL A 202 -14.42 9.47 5.07
N VAL A 203 -14.42 9.21 3.76
CA VAL A 203 -15.57 8.70 3.02
C VAL A 203 -15.24 7.35 2.38
N PRO A 204 -16.25 6.46 2.16
CA PRO A 204 -16.05 5.19 1.46
C PRO A 204 -15.49 5.36 0.04
N ALA A 205 -14.90 4.27 -0.47
CA ALA A 205 -14.30 4.23 -1.81
C ALA A 205 -15.29 4.53 -2.95
N ASP A 206 -16.58 4.24 -2.77
CA ASP A 206 -17.67 4.43 -3.74
C ASP A 206 -18.45 5.73 -3.55
N ALA A 207 -17.99 6.64 -2.69
CA ALA A 207 -18.64 7.92 -2.45
C ALA A 207 -18.78 8.73 -3.76
N GLN A 208 -19.98 9.27 -4.00
CA GLN A 208 -20.25 10.06 -5.20
C GLN A 208 -19.63 11.45 -5.09
N ALA A 209 -19.10 11.97 -6.18
CA ALA A 209 -18.51 13.30 -6.22
C ALA A 209 -19.45 14.40 -5.72
N SER A 210 -20.75 14.31 -6.04
CA SER A 210 -21.78 15.23 -5.56
C SER A 210 -21.87 15.29 -4.05
N ASP A 211 -21.80 14.13 -3.39
CA ASP A 211 -21.93 14.02 -1.93
C ASP A 211 -20.67 14.56 -1.24
N VAL A 212 -19.49 14.28 -1.81
CA VAL A 212 -18.22 14.82 -1.34
C VAL A 212 -18.18 16.33 -1.49
N LEU A 213 -18.58 16.87 -2.63
CA LEU A 213 -18.62 18.34 -2.85
C LEU A 213 -19.67 19.04 -1.97
N ALA A 214 -20.76 18.34 -1.60
CA ALA A 214 -21.76 18.88 -0.65
C ALA A 214 -21.20 19.08 0.76
N LEU A 215 -20.11 18.38 1.13
CA LEU A 215 -19.36 18.58 2.38
C LEU A 215 -18.54 19.87 2.35
N LYS A 216 -18.41 20.55 1.20
CA LYS A 216 -17.63 21.79 0.99
C LYS A 216 -16.19 21.64 1.45
N PRO A 217 -15.42 20.67 0.88
CA PRO A 217 -14.02 20.50 1.22
C PRO A 217 -13.18 21.65 0.67
N ASP A 218 -12.13 22.04 1.42
CA ASP A 218 -11.05 22.88 0.91
C ASP A 218 -10.07 22.06 0.04
N GLY A 219 -10.01 20.74 0.26
CA GLY A 219 -9.20 19.82 -0.53
C GLY A 219 -9.69 18.38 -0.45
N ILE A 220 -9.39 17.59 -1.48
CA ILE A 220 -9.77 16.19 -1.62
C ILE A 220 -8.50 15.34 -1.65
N PHE A 221 -8.45 14.33 -0.79
CA PHE A 221 -7.36 13.38 -0.72
C PHE A 221 -7.81 12.01 -1.21
N LEU A 222 -7.08 11.46 -2.19
CA LEU A 222 -7.29 10.11 -2.73
C LEU A 222 -6.20 9.20 -2.15
N SER A 223 -6.58 8.30 -1.26
CA SER A 223 -5.64 7.51 -0.48
C SER A 223 -4.95 6.41 -1.30
N ASN A 224 -3.96 5.78 -0.68
CA ASN A 224 -3.42 4.50 -1.09
C ASN A 224 -4.47 3.39 -0.95
N GLY A 225 -4.19 2.22 -1.55
CA GLY A 225 -5.07 1.05 -1.47
C GLY A 225 -4.59 -0.12 -2.29
N PRO A 226 -5.26 -1.29 -2.15
CA PRO A 226 -4.95 -2.51 -2.86
C PRO A 226 -5.68 -2.63 -4.20
N GLY A 227 -5.23 -3.59 -5.02
CA GLY A 227 -5.92 -4.01 -6.22
C GLY A 227 -5.38 -3.40 -7.50
N ASP A 228 -6.15 -3.60 -8.57
CA ASP A 228 -5.86 -3.11 -9.91
C ASP A 228 -6.66 -1.82 -10.15
N PRO A 229 -6.02 -0.67 -10.39
CA PRO A 229 -6.74 0.59 -10.61
C PRO A 229 -7.70 0.52 -11.80
N ALA A 230 -7.35 -0.17 -12.89
CA ALA A 230 -8.18 -0.31 -14.08
C ALA A 230 -9.52 -1.06 -13.83
N ALA A 231 -9.63 -1.76 -12.70
CA ALA A 231 -10.88 -2.39 -12.28
C ALA A 231 -11.88 -1.41 -11.61
N MET A 232 -11.44 -0.19 -11.25
CA MET A 232 -12.22 0.79 -10.48
C MET A 232 -12.95 1.84 -11.34
N LYS A 233 -13.54 1.44 -12.47
CA LYS A 233 -14.11 2.34 -13.49
C LYS A 233 -15.08 3.39 -12.94
N ALA A 234 -16.00 3.00 -12.06
CA ALA A 234 -16.96 3.94 -11.46
C ALA A 234 -16.27 5.02 -10.62
N VAL A 235 -15.22 4.65 -9.85
CA VAL A 235 -14.44 5.58 -9.04
C VAL A 235 -13.64 6.54 -9.91
N ILE A 236 -13.08 6.05 -11.01
CA ILE A 236 -12.33 6.87 -12.00
C ILE A 236 -13.22 7.98 -12.57
N GLU A 237 -14.49 7.66 -12.90
CA GLU A 237 -15.48 8.65 -13.37
C GLU A 237 -15.79 9.71 -12.30
N GLU A 238 -15.92 9.32 -11.04
CA GLU A 238 -16.13 10.27 -9.93
C GLU A 238 -14.92 11.16 -9.70
N ILE A 239 -13.68 10.62 -9.77
CA ILE A 239 -12.45 11.39 -9.65
C ILE A 239 -12.35 12.47 -10.76
N ARG A 240 -12.78 12.16 -11.98
CA ARG A 240 -12.83 13.14 -13.07
C ARG A 240 -13.76 14.32 -12.71
N LYS A 241 -14.96 14.05 -12.19
CA LYS A 241 -15.91 15.08 -11.76
C LYS A 241 -15.34 15.95 -10.61
N LEU A 242 -14.62 15.30 -9.66
CA LEU A 242 -13.95 16.02 -8.57
C LEU A 242 -12.86 16.95 -9.10
N ALA A 243 -12.04 16.51 -10.03
CA ALA A 243 -11.01 17.34 -10.66
C ALA A 243 -11.60 18.54 -11.41
N ASP A 244 -12.72 18.36 -12.13
CA ASP A 244 -13.42 19.41 -12.87
C ASP A 244 -14.06 20.46 -11.95
N SER A 245 -14.32 20.12 -10.66
CA SER A 245 -14.82 21.08 -9.64
C SER A 245 -13.83 22.16 -9.26
N ARG A 246 -12.53 21.99 -9.59
CA ARG A 246 -11.40 22.84 -9.21
C ARG A 246 -11.09 22.89 -7.70
N VAL A 247 -11.70 22.03 -6.90
CA VAL A 247 -11.22 21.79 -5.54
C VAL A 247 -9.85 21.10 -5.63
N PRO A 248 -8.83 21.52 -4.88
CA PRO A 248 -7.52 20.85 -4.87
C PRO A 248 -7.61 19.34 -4.63
N VAL A 249 -6.93 18.55 -5.46
CA VAL A 249 -6.88 17.08 -5.33
C VAL A 249 -5.43 16.61 -5.18
N PHE A 250 -5.20 15.78 -4.17
CA PHE A 250 -3.92 15.11 -3.94
C PHE A 250 -4.12 13.59 -3.89
N GLY A 251 -3.36 12.83 -4.69
CA GLY A 251 -3.42 11.37 -4.74
C GLY A 251 -2.12 10.70 -4.34
N ILE A 252 -2.22 9.62 -3.53
CA ILE A 252 -1.08 8.79 -3.12
C ILE A 252 -1.29 7.36 -3.61
N CYS A 253 -0.26 6.76 -4.23
CA CYS A 253 -0.17 5.36 -4.63
C CYS A 253 -1.36 4.95 -5.52
N LEU A 254 -2.38 4.26 -5.01
CA LEU A 254 -3.60 3.95 -5.78
C LEU A 254 -4.31 5.24 -6.25
N GLY A 255 -4.41 6.25 -5.39
CA GLY A 255 -4.97 7.56 -5.75
C GLY A 255 -4.23 8.25 -6.90
N HIS A 256 -2.90 8.07 -6.99
CA HIS A 256 -2.11 8.55 -8.13
C HIS A 256 -2.47 7.82 -9.42
N GLN A 257 -2.61 6.50 -9.37
CA GLN A 257 -2.98 5.68 -10.52
C GLN A 257 -4.39 6.00 -11.01
N LEU A 258 -5.34 6.16 -10.10
CA LEU A 258 -6.72 6.53 -10.41
C LEU A 258 -6.84 7.94 -11.02
N ILE A 259 -6.04 8.91 -10.55
CA ILE A 259 -5.93 10.24 -11.17
C ILE A 259 -5.42 10.10 -12.61
N ALA A 260 -4.37 9.32 -12.85
CA ALA A 260 -3.84 9.12 -14.19
C ALA A 260 -4.90 8.55 -15.14
N GLU A 261 -5.62 7.51 -14.71
CA GLU A 261 -6.71 6.91 -15.51
C GLU A 261 -7.90 7.86 -15.70
N ALA A 262 -8.25 8.68 -14.70
CA ALA A 262 -9.31 9.67 -14.82
C ALA A 262 -9.02 10.74 -15.89
N PHE A 263 -7.74 10.97 -16.18
CA PHE A 263 -7.32 11.85 -17.28
C PHE A 263 -7.00 11.09 -18.58
N GLY A 264 -7.20 9.76 -18.62
CA GLY A 264 -7.08 8.96 -19.84
C GLY A 264 -5.70 8.34 -20.06
N ALA A 265 -4.83 8.31 -19.06
CA ALA A 265 -3.61 7.53 -19.09
C ALA A 265 -3.89 6.07 -18.73
N ASP A 266 -3.07 5.15 -19.23
CA ASP A 266 -3.15 3.73 -18.87
C ASP A 266 -2.27 3.40 -17.68
N THR A 267 -2.63 2.32 -16.97
CA THR A 267 -1.78 1.69 -15.96
C THR A 267 -1.40 0.27 -16.39
N TYR A 268 -0.28 -0.23 -15.86
CA TYR A 268 0.20 -1.58 -16.17
C TYR A 268 0.79 -2.26 -14.95
N LYS A 269 0.72 -3.60 -14.94
CA LYS A 269 1.31 -4.40 -13.86
C LYS A 269 2.82 -4.48 -14.02
N LEU A 270 3.55 -4.07 -12.98
CA LEU A 270 5.00 -4.26 -12.87
C LEU A 270 5.33 -5.74 -12.66
N LYS A 271 6.49 -6.17 -13.11
CA LYS A 271 6.92 -7.56 -13.01
C LYS A 271 6.90 -8.08 -11.56
N PHE A 272 7.42 -7.28 -10.60
CA PHE A 272 7.43 -7.63 -9.17
C PHE A 272 7.06 -6.46 -8.25
N GLY A 273 6.78 -5.28 -8.82
CA GLY A 273 6.41 -4.08 -8.09
C GLY A 273 7.56 -3.45 -7.30
N HIS A 274 7.25 -2.32 -6.65
CA HIS A 274 8.17 -1.63 -5.75
C HIS A 274 7.64 -1.72 -4.32
N ARG A 275 8.45 -2.30 -3.39
CA ARG A 275 8.08 -2.40 -1.97
C ARG A 275 9.32 -2.26 -1.11
N GLY A 276 9.29 -1.26 -0.22
CA GLY A 276 10.39 -0.94 0.69
C GLY A 276 10.65 0.55 0.81
N GLY A 277 11.44 0.95 1.81
CA GLY A 277 11.76 2.35 2.15
C GLY A 277 13.08 2.86 1.55
N ASN A 278 13.51 2.35 0.41
CA ASN A 278 14.84 2.61 -0.15
C ASN A 278 14.82 2.97 -1.64
N GLN A 279 13.72 3.53 -2.14
CA GLN A 279 13.56 3.87 -3.54
C GLN A 279 13.99 5.33 -3.79
N PRO A 280 15.00 5.59 -4.65
CA PRO A 280 15.42 6.94 -4.99
C PRO A 280 14.49 7.53 -6.07
N ILE A 281 13.80 8.61 -5.72
CA ILE A 281 12.93 9.35 -6.61
C ILE A 281 13.55 10.71 -6.92
N LYS A 282 13.53 11.12 -8.19
CA LYS A 282 13.94 12.45 -8.61
C LYS A 282 12.72 13.32 -8.84
N ASP A 283 12.61 14.42 -8.11
CA ASP A 283 11.69 15.53 -8.40
C ASP A 283 12.24 16.31 -9.60
N LEU A 284 11.55 16.27 -10.73
CA LEU A 284 11.94 16.96 -11.96
C LEU A 284 11.72 18.46 -11.87
N THR A 285 10.87 18.93 -10.96
CA THR A 285 10.55 20.36 -10.78
C THR A 285 11.64 21.10 -9.99
N THR A 286 12.33 20.40 -9.10
CA THR A 286 13.39 20.97 -8.24
C THR A 286 14.77 20.40 -8.53
N GLY A 287 14.85 19.24 -9.19
CA GLY A 287 16.08 18.49 -9.43
C GLY A 287 16.57 17.68 -8.23
N LYS A 288 15.88 17.72 -7.08
CA LYS A 288 16.26 16.98 -5.87
C LYS A 288 16.03 15.48 -6.04
N VAL A 289 16.80 14.69 -5.30
CA VAL A 289 16.60 13.24 -5.14
C VAL A 289 16.20 12.98 -3.71
N GLU A 290 15.14 12.19 -3.55
CA GLU A 290 14.56 11.79 -2.27
C GLU A 290 14.59 10.28 -2.14
N ILE A 291 14.77 9.78 -0.93
CA ILE A 291 14.61 8.36 -0.63
C ILE A 291 13.17 8.15 -0.11
N THR A 292 12.44 7.24 -0.72
CA THR A 292 10.99 7.14 -0.51
C THR A 292 10.55 5.71 -0.20
N ALA A 293 9.40 5.60 0.47
CA ALA A 293 8.72 4.33 0.72
C ALA A 293 7.74 4.02 -0.41
N HIS A 294 7.71 2.76 -0.83
CA HIS A 294 6.82 2.25 -1.88
C HIS A 294 6.12 0.97 -1.44
N ASN A 295 4.89 0.79 -1.92
CA ASN A 295 4.16 -0.46 -1.86
C ASN A 295 3.12 -0.51 -2.98
N HIS A 296 3.56 -0.83 -4.21
CA HIS A 296 2.64 -0.94 -5.36
C HIS A 296 3.09 -1.99 -6.36
N GLY A 297 2.12 -2.62 -7.02
CA GLY A 297 2.33 -3.61 -8.08
C GLY A 297 2.00 -3.08 -9.47
N PHE A 298 1.37 -1.91 -9.56
CA PHE A 298 1.01 -1.24 -10.82
C PHE A 298 1.72 0.10 -10.92
N ALA A 299 1.88 0.61 -12.14
CA ALA A 299 2.47 1.91 -12.44
C ALA A 299 1.73 2.56 -13.61
N VAL A 300 1.80 3.90 -13.68
CA VAL A 300 1.27 4.66 -14.81
C VAL A 300 2.18 4.49 -16.03
N ALA A 301 1.58 4.23 -17.19
CA ALA A 301 2.29 4.15 -18.46
C ALA A 301 2.69 5.55 -18.95
N GLU A 302 3.90 5.68 -19.50
CA GLU A 302 4.37 6.92 -20.11
C GLU A 302 3.77 7.09 -21.50
N ASP A 303 3.62 5.98 -22.24
CA ASP A 303 3.00 5.97 -23.55
C ASP A 303 1.51 6.33 -23.44
N GLY A 304 1.07 7.30 -24.25
CA GLY A 304 -0.32 7.76 -24.23
C GLY A 304 -0.66 8.75 -23.13
N LEU A 305 0.31 9.22 -22.33
CA LEU A 305 0.05 10.22 -21.29
C LEU A 305 -0.53 11.51 -21.92
N PRO A 306 -1.71 12.01 -21.46
CA PRO A 306 -2.34 13.20 -22.00
C PRO A 306 -1.47 14.46 -21.89
N ALA A 307 -1.56 15.37 -22.87
CA ALA A 307 -0.71 16.56 -22.92
C ALA A 307 -0.93 17.54 -21.76
N GLU A 308 -2.11 17.50 -21.12
CA GLU A 308 -2.44 18.28 -19.93
C GLU A 308 -1.81 17.74 -18.64
N ILE A 309 -1.27 16.53 -18.66
CA ILE A 309 -0.58 15.90 -17.52
C ILE A 309 0.94 16.08 -17.69
N GLU A 310 1.58 16.52 -16.62
CA GLU A 310 3.02 16.69 -16.52
C GLU A 310 3.62 15.70 -15.54
N ILE A 311 4.67 15.00 -15.96
CA ILE A 311 5.46 14.12 -15.08
C ILE A 311 6.31 15.00 -14.15
N THR A 312 6.12 14.88 -12.85
CA THR A 312 6.85 15.66 -11.85
C THR A 312 7.94 14.86 -11.13
N HIS A 313 7.78 13.55 -11.02
CA HIS A 313 8.74 12.67 -10.35
C HIS A 313 8.98 11.39 -11.15
N ILE A 314 10.21 10.87 -11.10
CA ILE A 314 10.61 9.60 -11.71
C ILE A 314 11.42 8.74 -10.74
N ASN A 315 11.21 7.43 -10.78
CA ASN A 315 12.05 6.47 -10.08
C ASN A 315 13.41 6.34 -10.78
N LEU A 316 14.50 6.49 -10.04
CA LEU A 316 15.84 6.43 -10.63
C LEU A 316 16.31 5.00 -10.92
N ASN A 317 15.68 3.98 -10.33
CA ASN A 317 16.05 2.58 -10.56
C ASN A 317 15.61 2.08 -11.93
N ASP A 318 14.38 2.40 -12.36
CA ASP A 318 13.77 1.83 -13.57
C ASP A 318 13.04 2.86 -14.46
N LYS A 319 13.05 4.13 -14.07
CA LYS A 319 12.47 5.26 -14.79
C LYS A 319 10.94 5.28 -14.82
N THR A 320 10.28 4.46 -14.02
CA THR A 320 8.81 4.53 -13.88
C THR A 320 8.35 5.90 -13.39
N ILE A 321 7.18 6.32 -13.83
CA ILE A 321 6.54 7.56 -13.38
C ILE A 321 6.25 7.44 -11.87
N ALA A 322 6.70 8.42 -11.10
CA ALA A 322 6.54 8.46 -9.66
C ALA A 322 5.77 9.68 -9.15
N GLY A 323 5.35 10.58 -10.04
CA GLY A 323 4.48 11.71 -9.71
C GLY A 323 4.01 12.45 -10.93
N LEU A 324 2.80 12.99 -10.82
CA LEU A 324 2.09 13.72 -11.86
C LEU A 324 1.49 15.01 -11.31
N ARG A 325 1.27 15.97 -12.19
CA ARG A 325 0.39 17.12 -11.95
C ARG A 325 -0.39 17.48 -13.20
N HIS A 326 -1.59 18.02 -13.04
CA HIS A 326 -2.32 18.65 -14.12
C HIS A 326 -1.79 20.08 -14.35
N ARG A 327 -1.66 20.53 -15.61
CA ARG A 327 -1.05 21.82 -15.93
C ARG A 327 -1.89 23.02 -15.53
N THR A 328 -3.21 22.88 -15.44
CA THR A 328 -4.17 24.00 -15.21
C THR A 328 -5.17 23.76 -14.07
N LEU A 329 -5.42 22.50 -13.68
CA LEU A 329 -6.25 22.16 -12.52
C LEU A 329 -5.36 21.96 -11.28
N PRO A 330 -5.87 22.25 -10.09
CA PRO A 330 -5.11 22.07 -8.84
C PRO A 330 -5.05 20.59 -8.43
N VAL A 331 -4.51 19.74 -9.30
CA VAL A 331 -4.42 18.28 -9.14
C VAL A 331 -2.96 17.86 -9.23
N PHE A 332 -2.48 17.12 -8.22
CA PHE A 332 -1.18 16.46 -8.28
C PHE A 332 -1.20 15.13 -7.51
N SER A 333 -0.23 14.28 -7.79
CA SER A 333 -0.16 12.95 -7.17
C SER A 333 1.24 12.38 -7.17
N VAL A 334 1.49 11.43 -6.26
CA VAL A 334 2.74 10.67 -6.19
C VAL A 334 2.46 9.17 -6.02
N GLN A 335 3.31 8.34 -6.65
CA GLN A 335 3.20 6.88 -6.60
C GLN A 335 3.70 6.29 -5.28
N TYR A 336 4.58 6.99 -4.58
CA TYR A 336 5.20 6.59 -3.33
C TYR A 336 4.43 7.14 -2.12
N HIS A 337 4.87 6.78 -0.91
CA HIS A 337 4.21 7.08 0.35
C HIS A 337 4.92 8.21 1.11
N PRO A 338 4.56 9.50 0.90
CA PRO A 338 5.17 10.62 1.62
C PRO A 338 4.84 10.65 3.12
N GLU A 339 3.77 9.94 3.53
CA GLU A 339 3.39 9.72 4.92
C GLU A 339 4.32 8.76 5.64
N SER A 340 5.19 8.02 4.89
CA SER A 340 6.09 7.01 5.45
C SER A 340 5.33 5.85 6.15
N SER A 341 5.76 5.43 7.33
CA SER A 341 5.13 4.39 8.16
C SER A 341 4.92 3.04 7.43
N PRO A 342 6.01 2.27 7.19
CA PRO A 342 7.41 2.61 7.51
C PRO A 342 8.06 3.40 6.38
N GLY A 343 9.15 4.11 6.71
CA GLY A 343 10.01 4.69 5.68
C GLY A 343 10.67 6.01 6.06
N PRO A 344 11.44 6.56 5.13
CA PRO A 344 12.07 7.87 5.26
C PRO A 344 11.03 8.99 5.14
N HIS A 345 11.36 10.16 5.71
CA HIS A 345 10.49 11.33 5.81
C HIS A 345 10.84 12.45 4.81
N ASP A 346 11.65 12.16 3.80
CA ASP A 346 12.15 13.16 2.83
C ASP A 346 11.02 13.89 2.10
N SER A 347 9.87 13.26 1.94
CA SER A 347 8.75 13.71 1.11
C SER A 347 7.58 14.30 1.88
N GLU A 348 7.65 14.47 3.20
CA GLU A 348 6.56 15.07 4.02
C GLU A 348 6.14 16.46 3.52
N TYR A 349 7.03 17.19 2.84
CA TYR A 349 6.72 18.51 2.26
C TYR A 349 5.57 18.48 1.24
N LEU A 350 5.20 17.32 0.70
CA LEU A 350 4.07 17.21 -0.23
C LEU A 350 2.72 17.50 0.45
N PHE A 351 2.58 17.18 1.73
CA PHE A 351 1.43 17.60 2.51
C PHE A 351 1.37 19.15 2.62
N LYS A 352 2.50 19.82 2.87
CA LYS A 352 2.59 21.29 2.86
C LYS A 352 2.24 21.88 1.48
N ARG A 353 2.67 21.23 0.39
CA ARG A 353 2.30 21.63 -0.97
C ARG A 353 0.78 21.57 -1.18
N PHE A 354 0.12 20.53 -0.67
CA PHE A 354 -1.33 20.40 -0.75
C PHE A 354 -2.04 21.50 0.07
N ILE A 355 -1.59 21.77 1.31
CA ILE A 355 -2.10 22.88 2.12
C ILE A 355 -1.96 24.22 1.37
N ALA A 356 -0.83 24.47 0.73
CA ALA A 356 -0.63 25.70 -0.04
C ALA A 356 -1.60 25.82 -1.24
N LEU A 357 -1.99 24.70 -1.86
CA LEU A 357 -3.00 24.70 -2.92
C LEU A 357 -4.41 25.02 -2.39
N MET A 358 -4.75 24.59 -1.17
CA MET A 358 -6.03 24.91 -0.53
C MET A 358 -6.10 26.38 -0.07
N ALA A 359 -4.94 27.00 0.16
CA ALA A 359 -4.87 28.42 0.58
C ALA A 359 -4.91 29.41 -0.59
N ALA A 360 -4.78 28.95 -1.84
CA ALA A 360 -4.70 29.79 -3.04
C ALA A 360 -6.08 30.10 -3.64
#